data_032d3bb951a412ca53f049117d3d816b
#
_entry.id   032d3bb951a412ca53f049117d3d816b
#
_cell.length_a   1.000
_cell.length_b   1.000
_cell.length_c   1.000
_cell.angle_alpha   90.00
_cell.angle_beta   90.00
_cell.angle_gamma   90.00
#
_symmetry.space_group_name_H-M   'P 1'
#
loop_
_entity.id
_entity.type
_entity.pdbx_description
1 polymer ?
#
loop_
_entity_poly.entity_id
_entity_poly.type
_entity_poly.pdbx_seq_one_letter_code
_entity_poly.pdbx_strand_id
1 'polypeptide(L)'
;MTFWERERVAKLIRFHGLPAWFWKKKRMDYDLIRAAEVVSLRLLYLLAKADARGRISEEPGELEEHGELFADYGKELGIWEKPFDFANSYTRYQYFHKEEMLPKAVLYDNTEFDVWMMAGIPLAGKDTWIEKNGGGRPVISLDGIREELGVSPKDGSGKVVNLAISRARMLLRKKEPFIWNATNLTQEIRQRLCGLFTGYGARVHIMYLEAPYEEILKRNQIRTRQIPEPVLEKMIDKLEMPEPWEGYEVSYKIDGDF
;
A
#
# COMPACT_ATOMS: atom_id res chain seq x y z
N MET A 1 19.18 -0.10 9.85
CA MET A 1 18.41 0.60 8.81
C MET A 1 16.97 0.73 9.28
N THR A 2 16.47 1.93 9.37
CA THR A 2 15.07 2.19 9.75
C THR A 2 14.10 1.75 8.64
N PHE A 3 12.82 1.63 8.97
CA PHE A 3 11.76 1.35 7.99
C PHE A 3 11.81 2.33 6.80
N TRP A 4 11.85 3.63 7.08
CA TRP A 4 11.83 4.66 6.05
C TRP A 4 13.07 4.67 5.16
N GLU A 5 14.25 4.35 5.71
CA GLU A 5 15.47 4.17 4.92
C GLU A 5 15.36 2.96 3.99
N ARG A 6 14.86 1.83 4.50
CA ARG A 6 14.64 0.61 3.72
C ARG A 6 13.69 0.87 2.54
N GLU A 7 12.53 1.47 2.84
CA GLU A 7 11.54 1.76 1.80
C GLU A 7 12.08 2.74 0.75
N ARG A 8 12.78 3.77 1.18
CA ARG A 8 13.41 4.73 0.26
C ARG A 8 14.41 4.06 -0.69
N VAL A 9 15.27 3.19 -0.17
CA VAL A 9 16.23 2.43 -0.99
C VAL A 9 15.51 1.47 -1.93
N ALA A 10 14.53 0.72 -1.44
CA ALA A 10 13.74 -0.21 -2.25
C ALA A 10 13.01 0.51 -3.40
N LYS A 11 12.42 1.68 -3.15
CA LYS A 11 11.75 2.49 -4.19
C LYS A 11 12.74 3.07 -5.19
N LEU A 12 13.92 3.52 -4.76
CA LEU A 12 14.98 3.95 -5.66
C LEU A 12 15.41 2.82 -6.59
N ILE A 13 15.62 1.61 -6.06
CA ILE A 13 15.96 0.43 -6.86
C ILE A 13 14.83 0.09 -7.83
N ARG A 14 13.58 0.10 -7.37
CA ARG A 14 12.41 -0.22 -8.21
C ARG A 14 12.25 0.72 -9.39
N PHE A 15 12.47 2.01 -9.20
CA PHE A 15 12.25 3.03 -10.21
C PHE A 15 13.53 3.51 -10.91
N HIS A 16 14.72 2.97 -10.61
CA HIS A 16 16.01 3.46 -11.13
C HIS A 16 16.07 3.56 -12.66
N GLY A 17 15.39 2.65 -13.37
CA GLY A 17 15.34 2.67 -14.83
C GLY A 17 14.32 3.65 -15.43
N LEU A 18 13.46 4.27 -14.59
CA LEU A 18 12.41 5.17 -15.09
C LEU A 18 12.97 6.37 -15.86
N PRO A 19 14.02 7.09 -15.39
CA PRO A 19 14.58 8.21 -16.13
C PRO A 19 15.07 7.87 -17.54
N ALA A 20 15.62 6.67 -17.74
CA ALA A 20 16.12 6.23 -19.04
C ALA A 20 15.01 5.81 -20.03
N TRP A 21 13.84 5.36 -19.53
CA TRP A 21 12.85 4.71 -20.36
C TRP A 21 11.43 5.27 -20.27
N PHE A 22 11.18 6.36 -19.51
CA PHE A 22 9.84 6.91 -19.30
C PHE A 22 9.16 7.36 -20.60
N TRP A 23 9.91 7.90 -21.55
CA TRP A 23 9.42 8.39 -22.83
C TRP A 23 8.85 7.28 -23.75
N LYS A 24 9.21 6.02 -23.50
CA LYS A 24 8.61 4.84 -24.15
C LYS A 24 7.31 4.39 -23.50
N LYS A 25 6.92 4.98 -22.37
CA LYS A 25 5.71 4.59 -21.64
C LYS A 25 4.45 5.14 -22.29
N LYS A 26 3.39 4.34 -22.33
CA LYS A 26 2.08 4.74 -22.87
C LYS A 26 1.45 5.91 -22.09
N ARG A 27 1.72 5.98 -20.77
CA ARG A 27 1.19 6.98 -19.85
C ARG A 27 2.34 7.60 -19.05
N MET A 28 3.12 8.47 -19.68
CA MET A 28 4.30 9.09 -19.07
C MET A 28 3.95 9.85 -17.78
N ASP A 29 2.93 10.68 -17.82
CA ASP A 29 2.44 11.43 -16.65
C ASP A 29 2.14 10.53 -15.48
N TYR A 30 1.39 9.44 -15.74
CA TYR A 30 0.99 8.48 -14.72
C TYR A 30 2.20 7.81 -14.07
N ASP A 31 3.18 7.37 -14.86
CA ASP A 31 4.35 6.66 -14.34
C ASP A 31 5.24 7.61 -13.52
N LEU A 32 5.40 8.88 -13.95
CA LEU A 32 6.16 9.88 -13.19
C LEU A 32 5.43 10.30 -11.91
N ILE A 33 4.14 10.60 -11.98
CA ILE A 33 3.32 10.98 -10.83
C ILE A 33 3.31 9.84 -9.81
N ARG A 34 3.14 8.59 -10.28
CA ARG A 34 3.19 7.40 -9.41
C ARG A 34 4.55 7.24 -8.73
N ALA A 35 5.64 7.46 -9.44
CA ALA A 35 6.98 7.41 -8.84
C ALA A 35 7.16 8.53 -7.80
N ALA A 36 6.69 9.75 -8.10
CA ALA A 36 6.79 10.90 -7.22
C ALA A 36 6.03 10.74 -5.89
N GLU A 37 4.98 9.87 -5.83
CA GLU A 37 4.28 9.55 -4.57
C GLU A 37 5.20 8.83 -3.55
N VAL A 38 6.24 8.14 -4.00
CA VAL A 38 7.03 7.25 -3.13
C VAL A 38 8.53 7.49 -3.16
N VAL A 39 9.04 8.26 -4.12
CA VAL A 39 10.47 8.58 -4.25
C VAL A 39 10.68 9.95 -4.86
N SER A 40 11.72 10.64 -4.43
CA SER A 40 12.11 11.92 -5.05
C SER A 40 12.59 11.69 -6.49
N LEU A 41 11.96 12.35 -7.48
CA LEU A 41 12.39 12.29 -8.88
C LEU A 41 13.81 12.85 -9.06
N ARG A 42 14.20 13.83 -8.26
CA ARG A 42 15.58 14.35 -8.23
C ARG A 42 16.58 13.26 -7.85
N LEU A 43 16.26 12.43 -6.85
CA LEU A 43 17.15 11.33 -6.47
C LEU A 43 17.20 10.23 -7.53
N LEU A 44 16.08 9.94 -8.18
CA LEU A 44 16.05 9.01 -9.33
C LEU A 44 16.93 9.51 -10.48
N TYR A 45 16.83 10.80 -10.81
CA TYR A 45 17.67 11.41 -11.82
C TYR A 45 19.15 11.30 -11.46
N LEU A 46 19.55 11.65 -10.23
CA LEU A 46 20.94 11.56 -9.79
C LEU A 46 21.46 10.11 -9.84
N LEU A 47 20.64 9.14 -9.45
CA LEU A 47 20.97 7.73 -9.52
C LEU A 47 21.14 7.26 -10.97
N ALA A 48 20.21 7.63 -11.86
CA ALA A 48 20.28 7.30 -13.28
C ALA A 48 21.48 7.92 -13.96
N LYS A 49 21.81 9.18 -13.62
CA LYS A 49 23.00 9.88 -14.13
C LYS A 49 24.29 9.22 -13.66
N ALA A 50 24.36 8.79 -12.40
CA ALA A 50 25.51 8.06 -11.88
C ALA A 50 25.66 6.69 -12.55
N ASP A 51 24.56 5.97 -12.76
CA ASP A 51 24.53 4.68 -13.46
C ASP A 51 24.97 4.83 -14.94
N ALA A 52 24.45 5.83 -15.65
CA ALA A 52 24.84 6.12 -17.03
C ALA A 52 26.34 6.37 -17.17
N ARG A 53 26.93 7.15 -16.27
CA ARG A 53 28.36 7.47 -16.27
C ARG A 53 29.25 6.32 -15.83
N GLY A 54 28.73 5.39 -15.04
CA GLY A 54 29.44 4.22 -14.57
C GLY A 54 29.44 3.05 -15.59
N ARG A 55 28.62 3.12 -16.64
CA ARG A 55 28.51 2.08 -17.65
C ARG A 55 29.48 2.30 -18.81
N ILE A 56 30.03 1.22 -19.33
CA ILE A 56 30.69 1.22 -20.63
C ILE A 56 29.58 0.93 -21.66
N SER A 57 29.23 1.95 -22.45
CA SER A 57 28.16 1.90 -23.46
C SER A 57 28.70 2.36 -24.80
N GLU A 58 28.12 1.82 -25.89
CA GLU A 58 28.41 2.28 -27.25
C GLU A 58 27.91 3.72 -27.49
N GLU A 59 26.84 4.11 -26.81
CA GLU A 59 26.22 5.45 -26.88
C GLU A 59 26.05 6.07 -25.49
N PRO A 60 27.11 6.52 -24.82
CA PRO A 60 27.07 7.00 -23.45
C PRO A 60 26.24 8.29 -23.25
N GLY A 61 26.07 9.10 -24.30
CA GLY A 61 25.32 10.37 -24.26
C GLY A 61 23.81 10.20 -24.21
N GLU A 62 23.25 9.18 -24.85
CA GLU A 62 21.80 8.98 -24.99
C GLU A 62 21.08 8.82 -23.61
N LEU A 63 21.68 8.06 -22.70
CA LEU A 63 21.10 7.88 -21.36
C LEU A 63 21.13 9.16 -20.51
N GLU A 64 22.14 10.00 -20.68
CA GLU A 64 22.20 11.30 -20.01
C GLU A 64 21.13 12.25 -20.57
N GLU A 65 20.96 12.31 -21.91
CA GLU A 65 19.89 13.12 -22.55
C GLU A 65 18.50 12.71 -22.09
N HIS A 66 18.21 11.41 -21.99
CA HIS A 66 16.95 10.92 -21.44
C HIS A 66 16.75 11.31 -19.97
N GLY A 67 17.83 11.32 -19.18
CA GLY A 67 17.81 11.79 -17.81
C GLY A 67 17.47 13.28 -17.69
N GLU A 68 18.04 14.14 -18.56
CA GLU A 68 17.71 15.57 -18.59
C GLU A 68 16.26 15.79 -19.01
N LEU A 69 15.78 15.08 -20.04
CA LEU A 69 14.38 15.12 -20.46
C LEU A 69 13.42 14.71 -19.33
N PHE A 70 13.77 13.67 -18.58
CA PHE A 70 13.02 13.25 -17.40
C PHE A 70 12.97 14.36 -16.34
N ALA A 71 14.09 15.02 -16.08
CA ALA A 71 14.16 16.11 -15.11
C ALA A 71 13.27 17.29 -15.52
N ASP A 72 13.33 17.69 -16.79
CA ASP A 72 12.53 18.81 -17.30
C ASP A 72 11.04 18.50 -17.29
N TYR A 73 10.66 17.29 -17.68
CA TYR A 73 9.26 16.85 -17.64
C TYR A 73 8.73 16.77 -16.20
N GLY A 74 9.54 16.29 -15.25
CA GLY A 74 9.19 16.28 -13.83
C GLY A 74 9.00 17.69 -13.24
N LYS A 75 9.77 18.67 -13.68
CA LYS A 75 9.60 20.10 -13.33
C LYS A 75 8.33 20.68 -13.95
N GLU A 76 8.05 20.40 -15.22
CA GLU A 76 6.83 20.84 -15.92
C GLU A 76 5.56 20.33 -15.23
N LEU A 77 5.56 19.08 -14.78
CA LEU A 77 4.46 18.49 -14.00
C LEU A 77 4.38 19.01 -12.55
N GLY A 78 5.40 19.75 -12.07
CA GLY A 78 5.47 20.26 -10.70
C GLY A 78 5.75 19.20 -9.63
N ILE A 79 6.32 18.06 -10.03
CA ILE A 79 6.56 16.88 -9.16
C ILE A 79 8.05 16.60 -8.90
N TRP A 80 8.92 17.55 -9.25
CA TRP A 80 10.36 17.38 -9.10
C TRP A 80 10.83 17.25 -7.66
N GLU A 81 10.26 18.06 -6.76
CA GLU A 81 10.65 18.13 -5.34
C GLU A 81 9.56 17.57 -4.40
N LYS A 82 8.33 17.35 -4.87
CA LYS A 82 7.19 16.89 -4.07
C LYS A 82 6.26 16.01 -4.90
N PRO A 83 5.41 15.18 -4.27
CA PRO A 83 4.32 14.50 -4.97
C PRO A 83 3.38 15.46 -5.71
N PHE A 84 2.59 14.90 -6.63
CA PHE A 84 1.61 15.69 -7.39
C PHE A 84 0.51 16.22 -6.44
N ASP A 85 0.17 17.48 -6.61
CA ASP A 85 -0.83 18.17 -5.79
C ASP A 85 -2.23 17.95 -6.37
N PHE A 86 -2.85 16.84 -5.99
CA PHE A 86 -4.22 16.52 -6.40
C PHE A 86 -5.23 17.43 -5.69
N ALA A 87 -6.34 17.75 -6.37
CA ALA A 87 -7.38 18.63 -5.82
C ALA A 87 -7.98 18.10 -4.49
N ASN A 88 -8.05 16.78 -4.32
CA ASN A 88 -8.46 16.10 -3.08
C ASN A 88 -8.04 14.63 -3.11
N SER A 89 -8.12 13.95 -1.96
CA SER A 89 -7.73 12.54 -1.83
C SER A 89 -8.60 11.59 -2.67
N TYR A 90 -9.87 11.92 -2.89
CA TYR A 90 -10.75 11.15 -3.77
C TYR A 90 -10.28 11.22 -5.23
N THR A 91 -9.93 12.42 -5.71
CA THR A 91 -9.36 12.61 -7.05
C THR A 91 -8.06 11.83 -7.21
N ARG A 92 -7.16 11.88 -6.20
CA ARG A 92 -5.92 11.10 -6.18
C ARG A 92 -6.21 9.60 -6.27
N TYR A 93 -7.09 9.08 -5.43
CA TYR A 93 -7.48 7.67 -5.46
C TYR A 93 -8.02 7.26 -6.82
N GLN A 94 -8.95 8.03 -7.39
CA GLN A 94 -9.53 7.74 -8.70
C GLN A 94 -8.51 7.82 -9.84
N TYR A 95 -7.54 8.73 -9.77
CA TYR A 95 -6.49 8.86 -10.77
C TYR A 95 -5.66 7.58 -10.91
N PHE A 96 -5.32 6.95 -9.80
CA PHE A 96 -4.54 5.71 -9.81
C PHE A 96 -5.35 4.45 -10.14
N HIS A 97 -6.69 4.54 -10.15
CA HIS A 97 -7.57 3.40 -10.40
C HIS A 97 -8.34 3.46 -11.73
N LYS A 98 -8.35 4.62 -12.39
CA LYS A 98 -8.98 4.80 -13.71
C LYS A 98 -7.94 4.89 -14.81
N GLU A 99 -8.21 4.23 -15.96
CA GLU A 99 -7.23 4.17 -17.05
C GLU A 99 -7.02 5.50 -17.76
N GLU A 100 -8.05 6.33 -17.91
CA GLU A 100 -8.03 7.54 -18.73
C GLU A 100 -8.43 8.79 -17.94
N MET A 101 -7.74 9.04 -16.82
CA MET A 101 -7.98 10.23 -16.03
C MET A 101 -6.83 11.22 -16.13
N LEU A 102 -7.16 12.49 -16.39
CA LEU A 102 -6.17 13.57 -16.39
C LEU A 102 -5.74 13.90 -14.95
N PRO A 103 -4.45 14.17 -14.68
CA PRO A 103 -3.97 14.43 -13.33
C PRO A 103 -4.58 15.70 -12.71
N LYS A 104 -4.88 16.73 -13.53
CA LYS A 104 -5.50 17.99 -13.10
C LYS A 104 -7.03 17.94 -13.01
N ALA A 105 -7.66 16.79 -13.26
CA ALA A 105 -9.11 16.67 -13.07
C ALA A 105 -9.50 16.94 -11.61
N VAL A 106 -10.69 17.48 -11.41
CA VAL A 106 -11.28 17.71 -10.10
C VAL A 106 -12.55 16.88 -10.01
N LEU A 107 -12.54 15.87 -9.14
CA LEU A 107 -13.71 15.05 -8.90
C LEU A 107 -14.40 15.47 -7.61
N TYR A 108 -15.72 15.44 -7.64
CA TYR A 108 -16.52 15.55 -6.42
C TYR A 108 -16.43 14.26 -5.62
N ASP A 109 -16.07 14.38 -4.33
CA ASP A 109 -16.02 13.25 -3.42
C ASP A 109 -17.44 12.85 -3.01
N ASN A 110 -17.91 11.73 -3.51
CA ASN A 110 -19.21 11.17 -3.22
C ASN A 110 -19.15 9.98 -2.24
N THR A 111 -18.04 9.81 -1.55
CA THR A 111 -17.93 8.80 -0.50
C THR A 111 -18.75 9.17 0.74
N GLU A 112 -19.30 8.17 1.42
CA GLU A 112 -20.31 8.40 2.45
C GLU A 112 -19.86 7.98 3.86
N PHE A 113 -18.95 7.01 3.96
CA PHE A 113 -18.50 6.44 5.24
C PHE A 113 -17.10 5.85 5.13
N ASP A 114 -16.50 5.50 6.26
CA ASP A 114 -15.12 5.05 6.32
C ASP A 114 -15.01 3.56 6.64
N VAL A 115 -14.03 2.89 6.02
CA VAL A 115 -13.63 1.51 6.34
C VAL A 115 -12.13 1.48 6.57
N TRP A 116 -11.70 0.98 7.75
CA TRP A 116 -10.30 0.76 8.06
C TRP A 116 -9.92 -0.67 7.74
N MET A 117 -9.01 -0.87 6.81
CA MET A 117 -8.46 -2.17 6.45
C MET A 117 -7.08 -2.34 7.06
N MET A 118 -6.96 -3.25 8.02
CA MET A 118 -5.68 -3.58 8.62
C MET A 118 -4.84 -4.37 7.63
N ALA A 119 -3.53 -4.11 7.60
CA ALA A 119 -2.54 -4.85 6.82
C ALA A 119 -1.27 -5.08 7.67
N GLY A 120 -0.60 -6.20 7.44
CA GLY A 120 0.62 -6.57 8.17
C GLY A 120 0.57 -8.01 8.67
N ILE A 121 1.75 -8.56 8.94
CA ILE A 121 1.89 -9.94 9.42
C ILE A 121 1.23 -10.14 10.79
N PRO A 122 0.96 -11.37 11.22
CA PRO A 122 0.52 -11.63 12.59
C PRO A 122 1.48 -11.03 13.62
N LEU A 123 0.96 -10.64 14.76
CA LEU A 123 1.74 -10.06 15.88
C LEU A 123 2.36 -8.67 15.63
N ALA A 124 2.11 -8.05 14.48
CA ALA A 124 2.56 -6.70 14.16
C ALA A 124 1.87 -5.58 14.99
N GLY A 125 0.84 -5.91 15.81
CA GLY A 125 0.16 -4.95 16.67
C GLY A 125 -1.21 -4.48 16.17
N LYS A 126 -1.80 -5.14 15.18
CA LYS A 126 -3.11 -4.77 14.62
C LYS A 126 -4.22 -4.72 15.65
N ASP A 127 -4.32 -5.74 16.53
CA ASP A 127 -5.36 -5.79 17.56
C ASP A 127 -5.18 -4.68 18.58
N THR A 128 -3.94 -4.40 19.02
CA THR A 128 -3.62 -3.29 19.93
C THR A 128 -4.00 -1.93 19.31
N TRP A 129 -3.73 -1.74 18.02
CA TRP A 129 -4.16 -0.54 17.32
C TRP A 129 -5.69 -0.40 17.31
N ILE A 130 -6.40 -1.50 17.05
CA ILE A 130 -7.87 -1.54 17.03
C ILE A 130 -8.43 -1.20 18.42
N GLU A 131 -7.88 -1.76 19.47
CA GLU A 131 -8.29 -1.47 20.85
C GLU A 131 -8.15 0.01 21.18
N LYS A 132 -7.05 0.64 20.78
CA LYS A 132 -6.78 2.06 21.07
C LYS A 132 -7.54 3.02 20.16
N ASN A 133 -7.73 2.68 18.89
CA ASN A 133 -8.20 3.62 17.85
C ASN A 133 -9.55 3.22 17.22
N GLY A 134 -10.04 2.03 17.54
CA GLY A 134 -11.27 1.48 16.93
C GLY A 134 -12.54 2.27 17.23
N GLY A 135 -12.58 3.00 18.37
CA GLY A 135 -13.67 3.91 18.70
C GLY A 135 -15.06 3.22 18.76
N GLY A 136 -15.11 1.94 19.18
CA GLY A 136 -16.35 1.17 19.27
C GLY A 136 -16.96 0.73 17.92
N ARG A 137 -16.24 0.90 16.81
CA ARG A 137 -16.69 0.47 15.49
C ARG A 137 -16.76 -1.07 15.41
N PRO A 138 -17.74 -1.62 14.67
CA PRO A 138 -17.77 -3.06 14.39
C PRO A 138 -16.44 -3.55 13.80
N VAL A 139 -15.91 -4.67 14.31
CA VAL A 139 -14.68 -5.28 13.82
C VAL A 139 -15.00 -6.61 13.15
N ILE A 140 -14.65 -6.74 11.89
CA ILE A 140 -14.71 -8.02 11.16
C ILE A 140 -13.33 -8.65 11.21
N SER A 141 -13.11 -9.56 12.15
CA SER A 141 -11.86 -10.28 12.34
C SER A 141 -11.95 -11.67 11.71
N LEU A 142 -11.04 -11.95 10.76
CA LEU A 142 -10.97 -13.28 10.14
C LEU A 142 -10.53 -14.35 11.15
N ASP A 143 -9.67 -13.99 12.08
CA ASP A 143 -9.25 -14.92 13.15
C ASP A 143 -10.39 -15.18 14.14
N GLY A 144 -11.14 -14.14 14.53
CA GLY A 144 -12.34 -14.31 15.37
C GLY A 144 -13.44 -15.16 14.70
N ILE A 145 -13.66 -14.96 13.38
CA ILE A 145 -14.60 -15.81 12.62
C ILE A 145 -14.10 -17.25 12.54
N ARG A 146 -12.80 -17.48 12.44
CA ARG A 146 -12.20 -18.81 12.42
C ARG A 146 -12.44 -19.53 13.76
N GLU A 147 -12.28 -18.84 14.86
CA GLU A 147 -12.57 -19.35 16.20
C GLU A 147 -14.06 -19.66 16.38
N GLU A 148 -14.93 -18.76 15.96
CA GLU A 148 -16.40 -18.96 15.97
C GLU A 148 -16.84 -20.22 15.20
N LEU A 149 -16.21 -20.45 14.03
CA LEU A 149 -16.52 -21.62 13.19
C LEU A 149 -15.81 -22.90 13.66
N GLY A 150 -14.87 -22.82 14.61
CA GLY A 150 -14.09 -23.97 15.07
C GLY A 150 -13.17 -24.57 13.99
N VAL A 151 -12.77 -23.80 12.96
CA VAL A 151 -11.96 -24.29 11.85
C VAL A 151 -10.48 -24.00 12.04
N SER A 152 -9.63 -24.96 11.64
CA SER A 152 -8.19 -24.78 11.75
C SER A 152 -7.66 -23.79 10.68
N PRO A 153 -6.49 -23.16 10.91
CA PRO A 153 -5.87 -22.28 9.91
C PRO A 153 -5.56 -22.96 8.56
N LYS A 154 -5.41 -24.28 8.56
CA LYS A 154 -5.13 -25.07 7.35
C LYS A 154 -6.40 -25.40 6.55
N ASP A 155 -7.55 -25.43 7.24
CA ASP A 155 -8.83 -25.86 6.68
C ASP A 155 -9.85 -24.72 6.71
N GLY A 156 -10.83 -24.74 5.82
CA GLY A 156 -11.99 -23.86 5.89
C GLY A 156 -11.74 -22.38 5.60
N SER A 157 -10.57 -21.98 5.09
CA SER A 157 -10.24 -20.57 4.78
C SER A 157 -11.29 -19.91 3.88
N GLY A 158 -11.82 -20.62 2.90
CA GLY A 158 -12.90 -20.12 2.03
C GLY A 158 -14.20 -19.82 2.79
N LYS A 159 -14.58 -20.66 3.76
CA LYS A 159 -15.78 -20.43 4.59
C LYS A 159 -15.63 -19.19 5.47
N VAL A 160 -14.45 -19.02 6.07
CA VAL A 160 -14.12 -17.85 6.90
C VAL A 160 -14.21 -16.56 6.08
N VAL A 161 -13.56 -16.53 4.92
CA VAL A 161 -13.58 -15.36 4.03
C VAL A 161 -15.00 -15.06 3.55
N ASN A 162 -15.77 -16.06 3.13
CA ASN A 162 -17.14 -15.87 2.67
C ASN A 162 -18.04 -15.31 3.76
N LEU A 163 -17.91 -15.77 5.01
CA LEU A 163 -18.68 -15.24 6.13
C LEU A 163 -18.23 -13.80 6.46
N ALA A 164 -16.93 -13.52 6.46
CA ALA A 164 -16.41 -12.16 6.65
C ALA A 164 -16.96 -11.20 5.59
N ILE A 165 -16.91 -11.56 4.32
CA ILE A 165 -17.46 -10.75 3.20
C ILE A 165 -18.99 -10.58 3.36
N SER A 166 -19.71 -11.61 3.78
CA SER A 166 -21.15 -11.50 4.04
C SER A 166 -21.43 -10.47 5.14
N ARG A 167 -20.70 -10.51 6.25
CA ARG A 167 -20.79 -9.52 7.34
C ARG A 167 -20.43 -8.11 6.86
N ALA A 168 -19.36 -7.98 6.10
CA ALA A 168 -18.97 -6.69 5.52
C ALA A 168 -20.08 -6.12 4.63
N ARG A 169 -20.68 -6.94 3.75
CA ARG A 169 -21.78 -6.49 2.90
C ARG A 169 -23.01 -6.00 3.67
N MET A 170 -23.29 -6.55 4.86
CA MET A 170 -24.38 -6.05 5.72
C MET A 170 -24.07 -4.63 6.22
N LEU A 171 -22.85 -4.37 6.69
CA LEU A 171 -22.43 -3.03 7.15
C LEU A 171 -22.34 -2.05 5.99
N LEU A 172 -21.77 -2.47 4.86
CA LEU A 172 -21.66 -1.67 3.63
C LEU A 172 -23.03 -1.18 3.11
N ARG A 173 -24.05 -2.04 3.12
CA ARG A 173 -25.43 -1.66 2.72
C ARG A 173 -26.04 -0.63 3.66
N LYS A 174 -25.69 -0.66 4.93
CA LYS A 174 -26.14 0.29 5.95
C LYS A 174 -25.31 1.57 5.97
N LYS A 175 -24.24 1.66 5.18
CA LYS A 175 -23.24 2.74 5.24
C LYS A 175 -22.61 2.89 6.64
N GLU A 176 -22.48 1.78 7.35
CA GLU A 176 -21.96 1.73 8.71
C GLU A 176 -20.44 1.58 8.67
N PRO A 177 -19.66 2.51 9.30
CA PRO A 177 -18.21 2.40 9.36
C PRO A 177 -17.79 1.16 10.14
N PHE A 178 -16.72 0.48 9.68
CA PHE A 178 -16.21 -0.71 10.33
C PHE A 178 -14.70 -0.90 10.11
N ILE A 179 -14.12 -1.86 10.84
CA ILE A 179 -12.73 -2.27 10.72
C ILE A 179 -12.67 -3.68 10.15
N TRP A 180 -11.95 -3.85 9.06
CA TRP A 180 -11.61 -5.14 8.48
C TRP A 180 -10.26 -5.60 9.00
N ASN A 181 -10.26 -6.57 9.91
CA ASN A 181 -9.06 -7.09 10.58
C ASN A 181 -8.62 -8.42 9.98
N ALA A 182 -7.59 -8.36 9.14
CA ALA A 182 -6.89 -9.51 8.57
C ALA A 182 -5.44 -9.13 8.27
N THR A 183 -4.63 -10.08 7.82
CA THR A 183 -3.24 -9.81 7.44
C THR A 183 -3.10 -9.01 6.14
N ASN A 184 -3.96 -9.24 5.16
CA ASN A 184 -4.03 -8.52 3.87
C ASN A 184 -2.65 -8.32 3.23
N LEU A 185 -1.85 -9.40 3.14
CA LEU A 185 -0.43 -9.36 2.82
C LEU A 185 -0.14 -8.92 1.38
N THR A 186 -0.99 -9.31 0.41
CA THR A 186 -0.72 -9.04 -1.00
C THR A 186 -1.54 -7.88 -1.53
N GLN A 187 -0.98 -7.18 -2.51
CA GLN A 187 -1.67 -6.10 -3.21
C GLN A 187 -2.98 -6.57 -3.84
N GLU A 188 -2.99 -7.75 -4.45
CA GLU A 188 -4.20 -8.34 -5.07
C GLU A 188 -5.36 -8.46 -4.07
N ILE A 189 -5.09 -8.99 -2.86
CA ILE A 189 -6.11 -9.11 -1.80
C ILE A 189 -6.63 -7.73 -1.41
N ARG A 190 -5.73 -6.75 -1.21
CA ARG A 190 -6.11 -5.39 -0.82
C ARG A 190 -6.91 -4.70 -1.92
N GLN A 191 -6.50 -4.79 -3.18
CA GLN A 191 -7.24 -4.23 -4.31
C GLN A 191 -8.65 -4.81 -4.45
N ARG A 192 -8.79 -6.13 -4.29
CA ARG A 192 -10.10 -6.79 -4.33
C ARG A 192 -11.03 -6.30 -3.23
N LEU A 193 -10.51 -6.12 -2.01
CA LEU A 193 -11.27 -5.60 -0.88
C LEU A 193 -11.59 -4.11 -1.05
N CYS A 194 -10.62 -3.30 -1.46
CA CYS A 194 -10.84 -1.89 -1.78
C CYS A 194 -11.93 -1.74 -2.84
N GLY A 195 -11.85 -2.48 -3.94
CA GLY A 195 -12.87 -2.46 -4.98
C GLY A 195 -14.27 -2.85 -4.48
N LEU A 196 -14.36 -3.85 -3.58
CA LEU A 196 -15.62 -4.20 -2.94
C LEU A 196 -16.16 -3.04 -2.08
N PHE A 197 -15.34 -2.47 -1.19
CA PHE A 197 -15.79 -1.46 -0.23
C PHE A 197 -16.12 -0.13 -0.91
N THR A 198 -15.27 0.32 -1.82
CA THR A 198 -15.50 1.56 -2.59
C THR A 198 -16.70 1.46 -3.51
N GLY A 199 -17.03 0.27 -4.02
CA GLY A 199 -18.26 0.01 -4.79
C GLY A 199 -19.56 0.30 -4.01
N TYR A 200 -19.49 0.37 -2.67
CA TYR A 200 -20.59 0.81 -1.79
C TYR A 200 -20.48 2.25 -1.32
N GLY A 201 -19.51 3.00 -1.81
CA GLY A 201 -19.28 4.40 -1.43
C GLY A 201 -18.40 4.58 -0.18
N ALA A 202 -17.63 3.57 0.21
CA ALA A 202 -16.72 3.68 1.35
C ALA A 202 -15.41 4.38 0.97
N ARG A 203 -14.88 5.19 1.91
CA ARG A 203 -13.46 5.60 1.94
C ARG A 203 -12.67 4.50 2.61
N VAL A 204 -11.73 3.89 1.91
CA VAL A 204 -10.91 2.81 2.45
C VAL A 204 -9.58 3.36 2.94
N HIS A 205 -9.35 3.29 4.26
CA HIS A 205 -8.09 3.62 4.91
C HIS A 205 -7.32 2.34 5.17
N ILE A 206 -6.14 2.20 4.54
CA ILE A 206 -5.27 1.05 4.78
C ILE A 206 -4.33 1.39 5.93
N MET A 207 -4.41 0.61 7.01
CA MET A 207 -3.55 0.74 8.17
C MET A 207 -2.51 -0.38 8.14
N TYR A 208 -1.31 -0.09 7.66
CA TYR A 208 -0.21 -1.03 7.67
C TYR A 208 0.55 -0.96 9.00
N LEU A 209 0.73 -2.13 9.63
CA LEU A 209 1.49 -2.26 10.86
C LEU A 209 2.68 -3.20 10.66
N GLU A 210 3.83 -2.74 11.12
CA GLU A 210 5.07 -3.51 11.12
C GLU A 210 5.74 -3.43 12.49
N ALA A 211 6.32 -4.55 12.92
CA ALA A 211 7.21 -4.62 14.06
C ALA A 211 8.49 -5.37 13.65
N PRO A 212 9.64 -5.13 14.30
CA PRO A 212 10.86 -5.88 14.06
C PRO A 212 10.63 -7.39 14.21
N TYR A 213 11.30 -8.19 13.38
CA TYR A 213 11.13 -9.64 13.39
C TYR A 213 11.43 -10.26 14.76
N GLU A 214 12.45 -9.77 15.44
CA GLU A 214 12.77 -10.20 16.79
C GLU A 214 11.64 -9.95 17.80
N GLU A 215 10.95 -8.83 17.65
CA GLU A 215 9.81 -8.48 18.50
C GLU A 215 8.59 -9.38 18.18
N ILE A 216 8.39 -9.72 16.93
CA ILE A 216 7.36 -10.67 16.50
C ILE A 216 7.62 -12.06 17.10
N LEU A 217 8.89 -12.52 17.10
CA LEU A 217 9.25 -13.79 17.71
C LEU A 217 9.02 -13.78 19.23
N LYS A 218 9.39 -12.70 19.94
CA LYS A 218 9.09 -12.56 21.39
C LYS A 218 7.59 -12.61 21.66
N ARG A 219 6.79 -11.86 20.92
CA ARG A 219 5.32 -11.88 21.04
C ARG A 219 4.73 -13.26 20.73
N ASN A 220 5.32 -13.99 19.79
CA ASN A 220 4.89 -15.33 19.44
C ASN A 220 5.16 -16.33 20.59
N GLN A 221 6.28 -16.21 21.28
CA GLN A 221 6.65 -17.09 22.40
C GLN A 221 5.68 -17.02 23.58
N ILE A 222 5.14 -15.83 23.88
CA ILE A 222 4.19 -15.63 24.99
C ILE A 222 2.74 -15.93 24.61
N ARG A 223 2.46 -16.20 23.33
CA ARG A 223 1.11 -16.48 22.86
C ARG A 223 0.70 -17.91 23.19
N THR A 224 -0.52 -18.10 23.67
CA THR A 224 -1.08 -19.43 23.99
C THR A 224 -1.06 -20.37 22.77
N ARG A 225 -1.32 -19.84 21.57
CA ARG A 225 -1.28 -20.56 20.30
C ARG A 225 -0.20 -19.97 19.42
N GLN A 226 0.99 -20.52 19.49
CA GLN A 226 2.14 -20.08 18.72
C GLN A 226 1.96 -20.37 17.22
N ILE A 227 2.48 -19.47 16.38
CA ILE A 227 2.55 -19.66 14.93
C ILE A 227 3.93 -20.28 14.65
N PRO A 228 4.01 -21.41 13.92
CA PRO A 228 5.30 -21.97 13.54
C PRO A 228 6.15 -20.96 12.77
N GLU A 229 7.42 -20.84 13.13
CA GLU A 229 8.36 -19.87 12.53
C GLU A 229 8.41 -19.96 10.99
N PRO A 230 8.46 -21.16 10.35
CA PRO A 230 8.41 -21.26 8.89
C PRO A 230 7.11 -20.71 8.25
N VAL A 231 6.03 -20.60 9.04
CA VAL A 231 4.78 -19.97 8.57
C VAL A 231 4.89 -18.46 8.60
N LEU A 232 5.52 -17.91 9.66
CA LEU A 232 5.82 -16.48 9.74
C LEU A 232 6.75 -16.03 8.60
N GLU A 233 7.83 -16.77 8.35
CA GLU A 233 8.76 -16.51 7.25
C GLU A 233 8.05 -16.50 5.89
N LYS A 234 7.22 -17.51 5.60
CA LYS A 234 6.41 -17.55 4.37
C LYS A 234 5.43 -16.38 4.25
N MET A 235 4.94 -15.84 5.37
CA MET A 235 4.09 -14.64 5.36
C MET A 235 4.91 -13.38 5.07
N ILE A 236 6.14 -13.30 5.59
CA ILE A 236 7.08 -12.22 5.29
C ILE A 236 7.46 -12.24 3.81
N ASP A 237 7.80 -13.39 3.24
CA ASP A 237 8.13 -13.57 1.82
C ASP A 237 7.00 -13.14 0.88
N LYS A 238 5.74 -13.26 1.33
CA LYS A 238 4.54 -12.87 0.58
C LYS A 238 4.10 -11.44 0.83
N LEU A 239 4.73 -10.75 1.78
CA LEU A 239 4.32 -9.41 2.14
C LEU A 239 4.68 -8.41 1.04
N GLU A 240 3.66 -7.87 0.42
CA GLU A 240 3.77 -6.73 -0.47
C GLU A 240 3.39 -5.46 0.30
N MET A 241 4.35 -4.55 0.44
CA MET A 241 4.13 -3.27 1.12
C MET A 241 2.96 -2.53 0.46
N PRO A 242 1.96 -2.07 1.23
CA PRO A 242 0.91 -1.23 0.66
C PRO A 242 1.48 0.04 0.06
N GLU A 243 1.02 0.38 -1.13
CA GLU A 243 1.41 1.60 -1.82
C GLU A 243 0.42 2.74 -1.52
N PRO A 244 0.87 4.00 -1.48
CA PRO A 244 0.01 5.14 -1.11
C PRO A 244 -1.28 5.25 -1.92
N TRP A 245 -1.30 4.75 -3.14
CA TRP A 245 -2.45 4.79 -4.06
C TRP A 245 -3.43 3.62 -3.91
N GLU A 246 -3.13 2.58 -3.11
CA GLU A 246 -4.02 1.42 -2.99
C GLU A 246 -5.33 1.72 -2.26
N GLY A 247 -5.35 2.70 -1.37
CA GLY A 247 -6.52 3.15 -0.64
C GLY A 247 -6.78 4.65 -0.82
N TYR A 248 -7.88 5.12 -0.24
CA TYR A 248 -8.14 6.54 -0.11
C TYR A 248 -7.01 7.22 0.70
N GLU A 249 -6.57 6.53 1.74
CA GLU A 249 -5.41 6.85 2.55
C GLU A 249 -4.67 5.57 2.94
N VAL A 250 -3.33 5.62 3.00
CA VAL A 250 -2.49 4.53 3.51
C VAL A 250 -1.60 5.08 4.61
N SER A 251 -1.75 4.54 5.81
CA SER A 251 -0.97 4.93 6.99
C SER A 251 -0.05 3.79 7.42
N TYR A 252 1.19 4.13 7.74
CA TYR A 252 2.22 3.18 8.18
C TYR A 252 2.48 3.41 9.67
N LYS A 253 2.27 2.36 10.46
CA LYS A 253 2.51 2.33 11.90
C LYS A 253 3.64 1.35 12.19
N ILE A 254 4.77 1.88 12.56
CA ILE A 254 6.01 1.14 12.70
C ILE A 254 6.40 1.10 14.17
N ASP A 255 6.79 -0.08 14.63
CA ASP A 255 7.42 -0.32 15.93
C ASP A 255 6.66 0.22 17.16
N GLY A 256 5.33 0.13 17.12
CA GLY A 256 4.51 0.50 18.29
C GLY A 256 4.04 1.94 18.34
N ASP A 257 4.22 2.71 17.28
CA ASP A 257 3.65 4.08 17.10
C ASP A 257 2.12 4.05 16.97
N PHE A 258 1.40 3.52 17.99
CA PHE A 258 -0.07 3.44 18.00
C PHE A 258 -0.70 3.74 19.35
#